data_350b037eb088139ba403f51ea3c50551
#
_entry.id   350b037eb088139ba403f51ea3c50551
#
_cell.length_a   1.000
_cell.length_b   1.000
_cell.length_c   1.000
_cell.angle_alpha   90.00
_cell.angle_beta   90.00
_cell.angle_gamma   90.00
#
_symmetry.space_group_name_H-M   'P 1'
#
loop_
_entity.id
_entity.type
_entity.pdbx_description
1 polymer ?
#
loop_
_entity_poly.entity_id
_entity_poly.type
_entity_poly.pdbx_seq_one_letter_code
_entity_poly.pdbx_strand_id
1 'polypeptide(L)'
;MTRFRAGRWRVAVAALLGSAAALLAAXAHERPAGHDRPXDTALSAEAADALGVITPVPDTLEADPARXAIGRLLFTDTRLSRGGDRACITCHDIRTSGASAXPRNLTADGTPVPRNTPTAFNAALSFRLGWAGDIPSLREQAELALTRPEFLGGSWPRILDTVRGDPVLAPMFQAAYGRXADRETVIDAINSFERTLLTPDSRFDRWLRGDAHAITGAEQAGYDLFRRIGCASCHQGVNVGGNLFEKVGIFVTIPNKVAEVLRVPSLRNVAVTAPYFDDGGIATLPEAVRLMARAQLGRELTPAQIDGIVAFLGTLTGTYEGRPLTAPPPPGAASQDGKPQL
;
A
#
# COMPACT_ATOMS: atom_id res chain seq x y z
N MET A 1 42.32 9.10 -53.32
CA MET A 1 41.62 9.48 -54.54
C MET A 1 40.75 8.33 -55.03
N THR A 2 39.47 8.31 -54.64
CA THR A 2 38.47 7.43 -55.29
C THR A 2 37.09 8.01 -55.06
N ARG A 3 36.48 8.42 -56.10
CA ARG A 3 35.14 9.05 -56.13
C ARG A 3 34.06 7.97 -56.11
N PHE A 4 33.08 8.11 -55.22
CA PHE A 4 31.84 7.31 -55.28
C PHE A 4 30.71 8.14 -55.91
N ARG A 5 30.12 7.53 -56.95
CA ARG A 5 28.97 8.09 -57.69
C ARG A 5 27.67 7.81 -56.98
N ALA A 6 26.82 8.82 -56.89
CA ALA A 6 25.47 8.70 -56.36
C ALA A 6 24.51 8.24 -57.48
N GLY A 7 23.83 7.12 -57.24
CA GLY A 7 22.77 6.62 -58.15
C GLY A 7 21.40 7.13 -57.64
N ARG A 8 20.69 7.81 -58.59
CA ARG A 8 19.31 8.29 -58.33
C ARG A 8 18.34 7.21 -58.77
N TRP A 9 17.49 6.71 -57.84
CA TRP A 9 16.38 5.84 -58.23
C TRP A 9 15.08 6.68 -58.18
N ARG A 10 14.41 6.71 -59.37
CA ARG A 10 13.08 7.29 -59.49
C ARG A 10 12.05 6.15 -59.43
N VAL A 11 11.12 6.25 -58.47
CA VAL A 11 9.97 5.33 -58.40
C VAL A 11 8.75 6.08 -58.99
N ALA A 12 8.17 5.52 -60.03
CA ALA A 12 6.95 6.03 -60.63
C ALA A 12 5.73 5.45 -59.89
N VAL A 13 4.82 6.33 -59.45
CA VAL A 13 3.54 5.93 -58.88
C VAL A 13 2.49 5.99 -59.98
N ALA A 14 1.92 4.84 -60.31
CA ALA A 14 0.77 4.76 -61.21
C ALA A 14 -0.52 4.67 -60.39
N ALA A 15 -1.41 5.62 -60.60
CA ALA A 15 -2.74 5.63 -60.00
C ALA A 15 -3.71 4.84 -60.87
N LEU A 16 -4.39 3.87 -60.28
CA LEU A 16 -5.51 3.17 -60.90
C LEU A 16 -6.79 3.45 -60.10
N LEU A 17 -7.67 4.21 -60.69
CA LEU A 17 -9.03 4.42 -60.23
C LEU A 17 -9.92 3.32 -60.82
N GLY A 18 -10.51 2.48 -59.96
CA GLY A 18 -11.51 1.51 -60.36
C GLY A 18 -12.77 1.65 -59.47
N SER A 19 -13.84 2.09 -60.07
CA SER A 19 -15.17 2.19 -59.47
C SER A 19 -15.86 0.83 -59.46
N ALA A 20 -16.26 0.35 -58.27
CA ALA A 20 -17.17 -0.80 -58.16
C ALA A 20 -18.29 -0.43 -57.19
N ALA A 21 -19.48 -0.19 -57.75
CA ALA A 21 -20.72 -0.05 -57.00
C ALA A 21 -21.26 -1.47 -56.71
N ALA A 22 -21.34 -1.85 -55.44
CA ALA A 22 -21.97 -3.10 -55.01
C ALA A 22 -23.25 -2.79 -54.24
N LEU A 23 -24.35 -3.35 -54.69
CA LEU A 23 -25.65 -3.32 -54.03
C LEU A 23 -25.58 -4.12 -52.72
N LEU A 24 -25.92 -3.48 -51.60
CA LEU A 24 -26.13 -4.12 -50.32
C LEU A 24 -27.61 -4.39 -50.11
N ALA A 25 -28.02 -5.66 -50.20
CA ALA A 25 -29.35 -6.10 -49.75
C ALA A 25 -29.35 -6.24 -48.26
N ALA A 26 -30.27 -5.53 -47.60
CA ALA A 26 -30.43 -5.56 -46.17
C ALA A 26 -31.18 -6.81 -45.68
N UNK A 27 -30.63 -7.65 -45.15
CA UNK A 27 -31.13 -8.57 -44.50
C UNK A 27 -31.32 -8.25 -43.17
N ALA A 28 -32.36 -8.04 -42.80
CA ALA A 28 -32.76 -7.89 -41.46
C ALA A 28 -32.55 -9.20 -40.67
N HIS A 29 -31.47 -9.26 -39.92
CA HIS A 29 -31.30 -10.29 -38.89
C HIS A 29 -32.02 -9.82 -37.62
N GLU A 30 -33.04 -10.52 -37.24
CA GLU A 30 -33.69 -10.35 -35.92
C GLU A 30 -32.70 -10.75 -34.83
N ARG A 31 -32.36 -9.81 -33.95
CA ARG A 31 -31.58 -10.08 -32.74
C ARG A 31 -32.49 -10.76 -31.71
N PRO A 32 -32.04 -11.86 -31.05
CA PRO A 32 -32.80 -12.41 -29.96
C PRO A 32 -32.83 -11.43 -28.78
N ALA A 33 -33.98 -11.35 -28.11
CA ALA A 33 -34.25 -10.44 -27.00
C ALA A 33 -33.33 -10.71 -25.80
N GLY A 34 -32.74 -9.69 -25.32
CA GLY A 34 -32.46 -9.33 -23.94
C GLY A 34 -31.81 -10.34 -23.00
N HIS A 35 -30.50 -10.20 -22.82
CA HIS A 35 -29.94 -10.34 -21.47
C HIS A 35 -29.78 -8.92 -20.96
N ASP A 36 -30.53 -8.58 -19.92
CA ASP A 36 -30.31 -7.34 -19.17
C ASP A 36 -28.90 -7.37 -18.57
N ARG A 37 -27.97 -6.77 -19.25
CA ARG A 37 -26.73 -6.38 -18.64
C ARG A 37 -27.07 -5.24 -17.67
N PRO A 38 -26.62 -5.39 -16.41
CA PRO A 38 -26.79 -4.24 -15.50
C PRO A 38 -26.13 -3.03 -16.15
N UNK A 39 -26.81 -1.99 -16.35
CA UNK A 39 -26.37 -1.03 -16.88
C UNK A 39 -25.16 -0.66 -16.55
N ASP A 40 -24.53 -0.62 -17.30
CA ASP A 40 -23.27 0.10 -17.17
C ASP A 40 -23.63 1.48 -16.62
N THR A 41 -23.57 1.59 -15.33
CA THR A 41 -23.62 2.90 -14.69
C THR A 41 -22.38 3.64 -15.20
N ALA A 42 -22.60 4.47 -16.22
CA ALA A 42 -21.54 5.35 -16.69
C ALA A 42 -21.07 6.16 -15.48
N LEU A 43 -19.82 5.96 -15.08
CA LEU A 43 -19.21 6.76 -14.02
C LEU A 43 -19.43 8.23 -14.37
N SER A 44 -19.81 9.03 -13.38
CA SER A 44 -19.88 10.48 -13.60
C SER A 44 -18.51 10.97 -14.10
N ALA A 45 -18.50 12.04 -14.84
CA ALA A 45 -17.24 12.62 -15.35
C ALA A 45 -16.26 12.88 -14.19
N GLU A 46 -16.78 13.23 -13.02
CA GLU A 46 -15.97 13.44 -11.80
C GLU A 46 -15.39 12.13 -11.27
N ALA A 47 -16.17 11.04 -11.28
CA ALA A 47 -15.68 9.73 -10.86
C ALA A 47 -14.66 9.16 -11.85
N ALA A 48 -14.87 9.39 -13.16
CA ALA A 48 -13.91 8.99 -14.19
C ALA A 48 -12.58 9.75 -14.06
N ASP A 49 -12.63 11.03 -13.71
CA ASP A 49 -11.45 11.86 -13.47
C ASP A 49 -10.73 11.43 -12.18
N ALA A 50 -11.50 11.08 -11.15
CA ALA A 50 -10.95 10.56 -9.88
C ALA A 50 -10.26 9.20 -10.08
N LEU A 51 -10.84 8.31 -10.89
CA LEU A 51 -10.26 6.99 -11.19
C LEU A 51 -8.94 7.07 -11.96
N GLY A 52 -8.66 8.20 -12.61
CA GLY A 52 -7.38 8.38 -13.32
C GLY A 52 -6.19 8.56 -12.40
N VAL A 53 -6.40 8.97 -11.14
CA VAL A 53 -5.33 9.32 -10.22
C VAL A 53 -5.30 8.39 -9.00
N ILE A 54 -6.44 8.13 -8.36
CA ILE A 54 -6.54 7.26 -7.19
C ILE A 54 -7.59 6.18 -7.48
N THR A 55 -7.23 4.92 -7.18
CA THR A 55 -8.15 3.80 -7.39
C THR A 55 -8.49 3.14 -6.04
N PRO A 56 -9.68 2.52 -5.92
CA PRO A 56 -10.05 1.87 -4.67
C PRO A 56 -9.15 0.69 -4.32
N VAL A 57 -9.00 0.43 -3.03
CA VAL A 57 -8.34 -0.79 -2.55
C VAL A 57 -9.19 -1.99 -2.98
N PRO A 58 -8.58 -3.03 -3.58
CA PRO A 58 -9.35 -4.24 -3.94
C PRO A 58 -9.82 -4.98 -2.68
N ASP A 59 -10.97 -5.65 -2.80
CA ASP A 59 -11.53 -6.39 -1.67
C ASP A 59 -10.65 -7.55 -1.25
N THR A 60 -9.98 -8.19 -2.20
CA THR A 60 -9.10 -9.33 -1.96
C THR A 60 -7.93 -9.34 -2.94
N LEU A 61 -6.85 -9.98 -2.54
CA LEU A 61 -5.80 -10.47 -3.44
C LEU A 61 -5.78 -11.98 -3.36
N GLU A 62 -5.40 -12.61 -4.46
CA GLU A 62 -5.33 -14.07 -4.51
C GLU A 62 -4.35 -14.60 -3.45
N ALA A 63 -4.82 -15.50 -2.60
CA ALA A 63 -4.03 -16.17 -1.58
C ALA A 63 -4.67 -17.54 -1.27
N ASP A 64 -3.81 -18.53 -1.10
CA ASP A 64 -4.24 -19.90 -0.74
C ASP A 64 -4.69 -19.89 0.73
N PRO A 65 -5.94 -20.31 1.05
CA PRO A 65 -6.43 -20.26 2.43
C PRO A 65 -5.62 -21.10 3.43
N ALA A 66 -5.06 -22.23 3.01
CA ALA A 66 -4.25 -23.06 3.90
C ALA A 66 -2.94 -22.36 4.23
N ARG A 67 -2.33 -21.72 3.26
CA ARG A 67 -1.14 -20.90 3.48
C ARG A 67 -1.43 -19.63 4.29
N UNK A 68 -2.48 -19.02 4.16
CA UNK A 68 -2.83 -17.96 4.87
C UNK A 68 -2.92 -18.19 6.24
N ALA A 69 -3.56 -19.38 6.54
CA ALA A 69 -3.71 -19.77 7.95
C ALA A 69 -2.36 -19.99 8.65
N ILE A 70 -1.43 -20.66 7.99
CA ILE A 70 -0.06 -20.82 8.50
C ILE A 70 0.58 -19.45 8.73
N GLY A 71 0.51 -18.58 7.72
CA GLY A 71 1.13 -17.24 7.81
C GLY A 71 0.59 -16.41 8.97
N ARG A 72 -0.71 -16.48 9.23
CA ARG A 72 -1.34 -15.80 10.37
C ARG A 72 -0.73 -16.27 11.71
N LEU A 73 -0.52 -17.57 11.86
CA LEU A 73 0.11 -18.13 13.06
C LEU A 73 1.56 -17.64 13.18
N LEU A 74 2.32 -17.69 12.08
CA LEU A 74 3.71 -17.25 12.06
C LEU A 74 3.85 -15.74 12.36
N PHE A 75 2.91 -14.92 11.89
CA PHE A 75 2.92 -13.47 12.11
C PHE A 75 2.82 -13.10 13.59
N THR A 76 2.23 -14.00 14.39
CA THR A 76 2.06 -13.78 15.84
C THR A 76 3.01 -14.61 16.70
N ASP A 77 3.88 -15.44 16.09
CA ASP A 77 4.70 -16.41 16.82
C ASP A 77 6.02 -15.79 17.28
N THR A 78 6.11 -15.49 18.57
CA THR A 78 7.30 -14.88 19.16
C THR A 78 8.52 -15.82 19.11
N ARG A 79 8.31 -17.14 19.03
CA ARG A 79 9.40 -18.14 19.01
C ARG A 79 10.33 -17.99 17.80
N LEU A 80 9.85 -17.28 16.75
CA LEU A 80 10.66 -17.03 15.55
C LEU A 80 11.76 -15.99 15.79
N SER A 81 11.63 -15.18 16.84
CA SER A 81 12.66 -14.20 17.18
C SER A 81 13.80 -14.84 17.98
N ARG A 82 14.96 -14.19 17.94
CA ARG A 82 16.15 -14.65 18.67
C ARG A 82 15.90 -14.78 20.17
N GLY A 83 15.17 -13.82 20.75
CA GLY A 83 14.84 -13.80 22.17
C GLY A 83 13.58 -14.59 22.56
N GLY A 84 12.77 -14.98 21.59
CA GLY A 84 11.47 -15.60 21.85
C GLY A 84 10.44 -14.62 22.40
N ASP A 85 10.66 -13.32 22.25
CA ASP A 85 9.93 -12.27 22.95
C ASP A 85 9.13 -11.35 21.99
N ARG A 86 9.34 -11.43 20.68
CA ARG A 86 8.68 -10.55 19.71
C ARG A 86 8.32 -11.28 18.43
N ALA A 87 7.30 -10.77 17.75
CA ALA A 87 6.79 -11.28 16.49
C ALA A 87 6.47 -10.09 15.59
N CYS A 88 6.02 -10.33 14.36
CA CYS A 88 5.65 -9.24 13.44
C CYS A 88 4.59 -8.33 14.08
N ILE A 89 3.59 -8.95 14.74
CA ILE A 89 2.51 -8.20 15.39
C ILE A 89 3.00 -7.30 16.53
N THR A 90 4.18 -7.55 17.09
CA THR A 90 4.74 -6.70 18.15
C THR A 90 4.94 -5.27 17.68
N CYS A 91 5.34 -5.11 16.42
CA CYS A 91 5.57 -3.80 15.80
C CYS A 91 4.43 -3.40 14.84
N HIS A 92 3.79 -4.38 14.22
CA HIS A 92 2.71 -4.18 13.25
C HIS A 92 1.39 -4.71 13.81
N ASP A 93 0.83 -4.02 14.83
CA ASP A 93 -0.38 -4.51 15.49
C ASP A 93 -1.61 -4.38 14.58
N ILE A 94 -1.95 -5.49 13.93
CA ILE A 94 -3.09 -5.56 12.99
C ILE A 94 -4.46 -5.52 13.69
N ARG A 95 -4.50 -5.51 15.01
CA ARG A 95 -5.75 -5.28 15.77
C ARG A 95 -6.10 -3.79 15.79
N THR A 96 -5.14 -2.94 15.44
CA THR A 96 -5.30 -1.48 15.33
C THR A 96 -4.98 -1.02 13.91
N SER A 97 -3.96 -0.20 13.71
CA SER A 97 -3.62 0.33 12.39
C SER A 97 -2.51 -0.44 11.66
N GLY A 98 -1.96 -1.50 12.26
CA GLY A 98 -0.83 -2.23 11.67
C GLY A 98 0.48 -1.46 11.69
N ALA A 99 0.50 -0.28 12.34
CA ALA A 99 1.67 0.57 12.55
C ALA A 99 1.98 0.65 14.04
N SER A 100 3.12 1.27 14.39
CA SER A 100 3.50 1.48 15.79
C SER A 100 3.21 2.91 16.22
N ALA A 101 2.74 3.08 17.48
CA ALA A 101 2.69 4.38 18.13
C ALA A 101 4.07 4.91 18.58
N UNK A 102 5.12 4.21 18.63
CA UNK A 102 6.30 4.56 18.93
C UNK A 102 6.85 5.22 17.90
N PRO A 103 7.50 6.37 18.00
CA PRO A 103 8.21 6.98 16.88
C PRO A 103 9.20 6.01 16.22
N ARG A 104 9.94 5.29 17.00
CA ARG A 104 10.80 4.20 16.53
C ARG A 104 10.77 3.08 17.55
N ASN A 105 10.47 1.88 17.10
CA ASN A 105 10.49 0.70 17.97
C ASN A 105 11.92 0.42 18.45
N LEU A 106 12.05 -0.38 19.48
CA LEU A 106 13.35 -0.75 20.01
C LEU A 106 13.76 -2.14 19.53
N THR A 107 15.04 -2.28 19.22
CA THR A 107 15.66 -3.58 18.96
C THR A 107 15.71 -4.39 20.27
N ALA A 108 16.15 -5.65 20.18
CA ALA A 108 16.28 -6.51 21.36
C ALA A 108 17.27 -5.96 22.41
N ASP A 109 18.25 -5.16 21.98
CA ASP A 109 19.23 -4.56 22.90
C ASP A 109 18.83 -3.15 23.37
N GLY A 110 17.61 -2.71 23.04
CA GLY A 110 17.08 -1.41 23.47
C GLY A 110 17.46 -0.22 22.60
N THR A 111 18.18 -0.43 21.50
CA THR A 111 18.49 0.65 20.56
C THR A 111 17.28 0.95 19.67
N PRO A 112 16.97 2.21 19.36
CA PRO A 112 15.89 2.49 18.42
C PRO A 112 16.20 1.97 17.01
N VAL A 113 15.21 1.36 16.35
CA VAL A 113 15.34 1.02 14.92
C VAL A 113 15.52 2.30 14.10
N PRO A 114 16.13 2.22 12.93
CA PRO A 114 16.47 3.44 12.16
C PRO A 114 15.27 4.29 11.75
N ARG A 115 14.12 3.67 11.52
CA ARG A 115 12.94 4.34 10.96
C ARG A 115 11.67 3.99 11.72
N ASN A 116 10.66 4.86 11.61
CA ASN A 116 9.31 4.58 12.11
C ASN A 116 8.74 3.32 11.45
N THR A 117 7.97 2.54 12.21
CA THR A 117 7.34 1.31 11.72
C THR A 117 6.07 1.66 10.93
N PRO A 118 6.07 1.53 9.60
CA PRO A 118 4.89 1.83 8.80
C PRO A 118 3.82 0.75 8.97
N THR A 119 2.61 1.06 8.56
CA THR A 119 1.54 0.06 8.59
C THR A 119 1.87 -1.14 7.69
N ALA A 120 1.52 -2.34 8.16
CA ALA A 120 1.55 -3.56 7.34
C ALA A 120 0.37 -3.62 6.38
N PHE A 121 -0.70 -2.86 6.66
CA PHE A 121 -1.89 -2.88 5.80
C PHE A 121 -1.60 -2.30 4.42
N ASN A 122 -2.10 -2.99 3.40
CA ASN A 122 -1.97 -2.63 1.99
C ASN A 122 -0.52 -2.65 1.48
N ALA A 123 0.43 -3.19 2.26
CA ALA A 123 1.83 -3.28 1.84
C ALA A 123 1.97 -4.09 0.54
N ALA A 124 1.16 -5.13 0.37
CA ALA A 124 1.14 -5.97 -0.84
C ALA A 124 0.80 -5.21 -2.13
N LEU A 125 0.23 -4.00 -2.01
CA LEU A 125 -0.15 -3.17 -3.16
C LEU A 125 0.96 -2.18 -3.56
N SER A 126 2.06 -2.13 -2.80
CA SER A 126 3.18 -1.23 -3.08
C SER A 126 4.19 -1.92 -4.00
N PHE A 127 4.75 -1.16 -4.96
CA PHE A 127 5.72 -1.72 -5.89
C PHE A 127 7.09 -1.99 -5.25
N ARG A 128 7.38 -1.33 -4.14
CA ARG A 128 8.61 -1.47 -3.33
C ARG A 128 8.25 -1.24 -1.87
N LEU A 129 9.04 -1.77 -0.96
CA LEU A 129 8.78 -1.70 0.48
C LEU A 129 9.91 -0.97 1.22
N GLY A 130 9.66 -0.64 2.48
CA GLY A 130 10.56 0.19 3.27
C GLY A 130 10.44 1.67 2.92
N TRP A 131 10.91 2.53 3.80
CA TRP A 131 10.89 3.98 3.59
C TRP A 131 11.78 4.38 2.41
N ALA A 132 12.95 3.75 2.29
CA ALA A 132 13.86 4.01 1.17
C ALA A 132 13.42 3.32 -0.14
N GLY A 133 12.43 2.41 -0.08
CA GLY A 133 12.00 1.65 -1.25
C GLY A 133 13.08 0.68 -1.74
N ASP A 134 13.98 0.29 -0.87
CA ASP A 134 15.11 -0.58 -1.19
C ASP A 134 14.78 -2.06 -1.10
N ILE A 135 13.59 -2.41 -0.59
CA ILE A 135 13.13 -3.79 -0.46
C ILE A 135 12.22 -4.12 -1.65
N PRO A 136 12.62 -5.07 -2.52
CA PRO A 136 11.89 -5.30 -3.78
C PRO A 136 10.50 -5.93 -3.64
N SER A 137 10.27 -6.73 -2.61
CA SER A 137 9.00 -7.46 -2.49
C SER A 137 8.74 -7.88 -1.03
N LEU A 138 7.52 -8.37 -0.78
CA LEU A 138 7.16 -8.97 0.51
C LEU A 138 8.10 -10.12 0.88
N ARG A 139 8.56 -10.89 -0.11
CA ARG A 139 9.47 -12.01 0.10
C ARG A 139 10.77 -11.54 0.78
N GLU A 140 11.42 -10.55 0.20
CA GLU A 140 12.65 -10.00 0.76
C GLU A 140 12.39 -9.30 2.10
N GLN A 141 11.23 -8.66 2.23
CA GLN A 141 10.86 -8.01 3.48
C GLN A 141 10.70 -9.04 4.61
N ALA A 142 9.99 -10.14 4.36
CA ALA A 142 9.82 -11.22 5.36
C ALA A 142 11.18 -11.83 5.75
N GLU A 143 12.06 -12.06 4.77
CA GLU A 143 13.41 -12.55 5.02
C GLU A 143 14.19 -11.62 5.95
N LEU A 144 14.17 -10.31 5.64
CA LEU A 144 14.84 -9.30 6.45
C LEU A 144 14.24 -9.22 7.85
N ALA A 145 12.90 -9.23 7.95
CA ALA A 145 12.20 -9.15 9.23
C ALA A 145 12.55 -10.33 10.15
N LEU A 146 12.61 -11.54 9.58
CA LEU A 146 12.92 -12.74 10.35
C LEU A 146 14.37 -12.75 10.84
N THR A 147 15.33 -12.30 10.00
CA THR A 147 16.75 -12.60 10.23
C THR A 147 17.59 -11.43 10.73
N ARG A 148 17.21 -10.19 10.40
CA ARG A 148 18.02 -9.02 10.82
C ARG A 148 17.96 -8.79 12.34
N PRO A 149 19.10 -8.53 12.97
CA PRO A 149 19.15 -8.26 14.41
C PRO A 149 18.28 -7.09 14.87
N GLU A 150 18.10 -6.10 14.01
CA GLU A 150 17.25 -4.92 14.30
C GLU A 150 15.77 -5.28 14.42
N PHE A 151 15.35 -6.44 13.87
CA PHE A 151 13.96 -6.89 13.87
C PHE A 151 13.81 -8.13 14.76
N LEU A 152 13.54 -9.30 14.18
CA LEU A 152 13.37 -10.51 14.96
C LEU A 152 14.71 -11.21 15.30
N GLY A 153 15.74 -11.02 14.47
CA GLY A 153 17.07 -11.57 14.70
C GLY A 153 17.12 -13.09 14.76
N GLY A 154 16.15 -13.77 14.17
CA GLY A 154 16.07 -15.22 14.15
C GLY A 154 17.12 -15.83 13.23
N SER A 155 17.36 -17.13 13.40
CA SER A 155 18.23 -17.88 12.48
C SER A 155 17.42 -18.99 11.83
N TRP A 156 17.70 -19.26 10.56
CA TRP A 156 16.93 -20.26 9.81
C TRP A 156 16.95 -21.65 10.46
N PRO A 157 18.09 -22.16 10.98
CA PRO A 157 18.03 -23.44 11.68
C PRO A 157 17.04 -23.45 12.84
N ARG A 158 17.07 -22.43 13.71
CA ARG A 158 16.17 -22.33 14.86
C ARG A 158 14.71 -22.18 14.42
N ILE A 159 14.44 -21.30 13.44
CA ILE A 159 13.08 -21.09 12.91
C ILE A 159 12.51 -22.43 12.41
N LEU A 160 13.29 -23.15 11.61
CA LEU A 160 12.83 -24.41 11.03
C LEU A 160 12.67 -25.50 12.09
N ASP A 161 13.55 -25.58 13.08
CA ASP A 161 13.40 -26.51 14.19
C ASP A 161 12.10 -26.22 14.97
N THR A 162 11.81 -24.93 15.24
CA THR A 162 10.58 -24.50 15.92
C THR A 162 9.34 -24.94 15.13
N VAL A 163 9.30 -24.61 13.84
CA VAL A 163 8.13 -24.86 12.99
C VAL A 163 7.94 -26.37 12.76
N ARG A 164 9.00 -27.10 12.53
CA ARG A 164 8.94 -28.56 12.27
C ARG A 164 8.62 -29.36 13.54
N GLY A 165 8.99 -28.84 14.71
CA GLY A 165 8.72 -29.47 16.00
C GLY A 165 7.33 -29.13 16.54
N ASP A 166 6.64 -28.18 15.95
CA ASP A 166 5.35 -27.71 16.47
C ASP A 166 4.21 -28.67 16.05
N PRO A 167 3.43 -29.20 17.01
CA PRO A 167 2.37 -30.18 16.68
C PRO A 167 1.21 -29.61 15.84
N VAL A 168 1.10 -28.29 15.75
CA VAL A 168 0.06 -27.64 14.93
C VAL A 168 0.65 -27.25 13.56
N LEU A 169 1.80 -26.54 13.56
CA LEU A 169 2.37 -26.03 12.31
C LEU A 169 2.87 -27.15 11.39
N ALA A 170 3.56 -28.17 11.94
CA ALA A 170 4.16 -29.21 11.12
C ALA A 170 3.15 -29.93 10.22
N PRO A 171 1.99 -30.41 10.73
CA PRO A 171 0.99 -31.01 9.84
C PRO A 171 0.33 -30.00 8.91
N MET A 172 0.19 -28.73 9.31
CA MET A 172 -0.35 -27.69 8.41
C MET A 172 0.58 -27.47 7.20
N PHE A 173 1.90 -27.42 7.42
CA PHE A 173 2.87 -27.32 6.33
C PHE A 173 2.80 -28.54 5.41
N GLN A 174 2.71 -29.74 5.98
CA GLN A 174 2.58 -30.95 5.18
C GLN A 174 1.30 -30.92 4.33
N ALA A 175 0.20 -30.46 4.89
CA ALA A 175 -1.07 -30.37 4.16
C ALA A 175 -1.05 -29.31 3.06
N ALA A 176 -0.49 -28.14 3.34
CA ALA A 176 -0.53 -26.99 2.41
C ALA A 176 0.54 -27.07 1.31
N TYR A 177 1.69 -27.70 1.60
CA TYR A 177 2.84 -27.69 0.68
C TYR A 177 3.28 -29.09 0.24
N GLY A 178 2.73 -30.16 0.82
CA GLY A 178 3.13 -31.55 0.52
C GLY A 178 4.53 -31.89 1.06
N ARG A 179 5.06 -31.10 1.90
CA ARG A 179 6.43 -31.30 2.42
C ARG A 179 6.64 -30.56 3.74
N UNK A 180 7.56 -30.80 4.54
CA UNK A 180 7.97 -30.19 5.69
C UNK A 180 8.30 -28.78 5.44
N ALA A 181 8.24 -28.02 6.38
CA ALA A 181 8.58 -26.61 6.32
C ALA A 181 10.05 -26.38 5.95
N ASP A 182 10.27 -25.47 5.02
CA ASP A 182 11.59 -25.00 4.68
C ASP A 182 11.55 -23.46 4.57
N ARG A 183 12.71 -22.84 4.31
CA ARG A 183 12.82 -21.39 4.20
C ARG A 183 11.80 -20.81 3.21
N GLU A 184 11.67 -21.44 2.05
CA GLU A 184 10.77 -21.00 0.98
C GLU A 184 9.30 -21.01 1.44
N THR A 185 8.87 -22.11 2.04
CA THR A 185 7.47 -22.29 2.43
C THR A 185 7.11 -21.42 3.64
N VAL A 186 8.04 -21.18 4.57
CA VAL A 186 7.82 -20.26 5.71
C VAL A 186 7.59 -18.84 5.18
N ILE A 187 8.45 -18.37 4.27
CA ILE A 187 8.32 -17.03 3.67
C ILE A 187 7.01 -16.94 2.87
N ASP A 188 6.72 -17.97 2.05
CA ASP A 188 5.51 -17.99 1.23
C ASP A 188 4.23 -17.96 2.10
N ALA A 189 4.23 -18.67 3.22
CA ALA A 189 3.08 -18.66 4.14
C ALA A 189 2.88 -17.26 4.75
N ILE A 190 3.97 -16.63 5.22
CA ILE A 190 3.90 -15.26 5.77
C ILE A 190 3.37 -14.30 4.70
N ASN A 191 3.90 -14.37 3.48
CA ASN A 191 3.47 -13.51 2.38
C ASN A 191 2.01 -13.77 1.99
N SER A 192 1.57 -15.04 2.02
CA SER A 192 0.17 -15.38 1.76
C SER A 192 -0.75 -14.68 2.77
N PHE A 193 -0.35 -14.62 4.03
CA PHE A 193 -1.09 -13.89 5.04
C PHE A 193 -1.00 -12.37 4.80
N GLU A 194 0.19 -11.83 4.55
CA GLU A 194 0.37 -10.39 4.34
C GLU A 194 -0.47 -9.87 3.16
N ARG A 195 -0.67 -10.69 2.11
CA ARG A 195 -1.53 -10.35 0.98
C ARG A 195 -3.00 -10.17 1.38
N THR A 196 -3.42 -10.73 2.51
CA THR A 196 -4.78 -10.53 3.03
C THR A 196 -4.89 -9.30 3.95
N LEU A 197 -3.78 -8.64 4.28
CA LEU A 197 -3.79 -7.42 5.09
C LEU A 197 -4.19 -6.22 4.23
N LEU A 198 -5.44 -6.23 3.77
CA LEU A 198 -6.03 -5.17 2.96
C LEU A 198 -7.08 -4.44 3.79
N THR A 199 -7.22 -3.14 3.52
CA THR A 199 -8.23 -2.32 4.18
C THR A 199 -9.16 -1.70 3.13
N PRO A 200 -9.97 -2.52 2.45
CA PRO A 200 -10.92 -2.02 1.47
C PRO A 200 -12.06 -1.28 2.16
N ASP A 201 -12.93 -0.72 1.35
CA ASP A 201 -14.21 -0.18 1.81
C ASP A 201 -14.07 1.03 2.73
N SER A 202 -12.98 1.81 2.58
CA SER A 202 -12.94 3.14 3.17
C SER A 202 -14.09 3.99 2.61
N ARG A 203 -14.50 5.04 3.34
CA ARG A 203 -15.55 5.93 2.83
C ARG A 203 -15.17 6.51 1.46
N PHE A 204 -13.88 6.82 1.26
CA PHE A 204 -13.40 7.30 -0.03
C PHE A 204 -13.49 6.22 -1.11
N ASP A 205 -13.18 4.96 -0.79
CA ASP A 205 -13.31 3.86 -1.75
C ASP A 205 -14.77 3.66 -2.19
N ARG A 206 -15.72 3.73 -1.25
CA ARG A 206 -17.14 3.65 -1.60
C ARG A 206 -17.56 4.82 -2.50
N TRP A 207 -17.04 6.01 -2.22
CA TRP A 207 -17.31 7.18 -3.06
C TRP A 207 -16.74 6.97 -4.48
N LEU A 208 -15.51 6.46 -4.59
CA LEU A 208 -14.91 6.14 -5.89
C LEU A 208 -15.71 5.08 -6.66
N ARG A 209 -16.43 4.20 -5.95
CA ARG A 209 -17.29 3.17 -6.55
C ARG A 209 -18.70 3.68 -6.85
N GLY A 210 -18.97 4.97 -6.63
CA GLY A 210 -20.24 5.61 -7.00
C GLY A 210 -21.21 5.89 -5.86
N ASP A 211 -20.86 5.62 -4.59
CA ASP A 211 -21.69 6.01 -3.44
C ASP A 211 -21.47 7.49 -3.14
N ALA A 212 -22.30 8.35 -3.75
CA ALA A 212 -22.19 9.80 -3.64
C ALA A 212 -22.32 10.31 -2.20
N HIS A 213 -22.88 9.50 -1.29
CA HIS A 213 -23.11 9.89 0.10
C HIS A 213 -22.03 9.35 1.05
N ALA A 214 -21.04 8.61 0.55
CA ALA A 214 -20.01 8.00 1.39
C ALA A 214 -19.10 9.04 2.05
N ILE A 215 -18.90 10.21 1.41
CA ILE A 215 -18.13 11.31 1.98
C ILE A 215 -18.99 12.59 1.95
N THR A 216 -18.72 13.49 2.88
CA THR A 216 -19.41 14.76 2.97
C THR A 216 -18.91 15.76 1.93
N GLY A 217 -19.69 16.82 1.67
CA GLY A 217 -19.24 17.91 0.80
C GLY A 217 -17.95 18.57 1.28
N ALA A 218 -17.74 18.68 2.59
CA ALA A 218 -16.50 19.24 3.15
C ALA A 218 -15.29 18.32 2.86
N GLU A 219 -15.48 17.01 2.98
CA GLU A 219 -14.43 16.02 2.68
C GLU A 219 -14.13 16.01 1.18
N GLN A 220 -15.15 16.12 0.34
CA GLN A 220 -14.96 16.24 -1.10
C GLN A 220 -14.18 17.51 -1.46
N ALA A 221 -14.54 18.65 -0.84
CA ALA A 221 -13.80 19.91 -1.03
C ALA A 221 -12.34 19.77 -0.58
N GLY A 222 -12.09 19.00 0.48
CA GLY A 222 -10.72 18.67 0.93
C GLY A 222 -9.96 17.85 -0.11
N TYR A 223 -10.60 16.88 -0.74
CA TYR A 223 -10.02 16.10 -1.83
C TYR A 223 -9.72 16.99 -3.04
N ASP A 224 -10.63 17.86 -3.43
CA ASP A 224 -10.42 18.80 -4.53
C ASP A 224 -9.21 19.71 -4.24
N LEU A 225 -9.09 20.17 -3.01
CA LEU A 225 -7.95 20.98 -2.58
C LEU A 225 -6.66 20.18 -2.67
N PHE A 226 -6.64 18.94 -2.15
CA PHE A 226 -5.49 18.03 -2.21
C PHE A 226 -5.00 17.86 -3.66
N ARG A 227 -5.91 17.73 -4.61
CA ARG A 227 -5.57 17.64 -6.03
C ARG A 227 -5.03 18.98 -6.56
N ARG A 228 -5.75 20.07 -6.34
CA ARG A 228 -5.43 21.39 -6.92
C ARG A 228 -4.09 21.96 -6.46
N ILE A 229 -3.70 21.72 -5.20
CA ILE A 229 -2.43 22.26 -4.70
C ILE A 229 -1.24 21.37 -5.03
N GLY A 230 -1.48 20.14 -5.52
CA GLY A 230 -0.43 19.28 -6.06
C GLY A 230 -0.07 18.04 -5.25
N CYS A 231 -0.75 17.76 -4.14
CA CYS A 231 -0.45 16.57 -3.32
C CYS A 231 -0.59 15.28 -4.14
N ALA A 232 -1.62 15.22 -4.99
CA ALA A 232 -1.92 14.05 -5.83
C ALA A 232 -0.86 13.82 -6.91
N SER A 233 0.07 14.74 -7.16
CA SER A 233 1.17 14.50 -8.09
C SER A 233 2.09 13.37 -7.61
N CYS A 234 2.21 13.21 -6.29
CA CYS A 234 3.03 12.17 -5.67
C CYS A 234 2.18 11.12 -4.96
N HIS A 235 1.10 11.54 -4.30
CA HIS A 235 0.20 10.66 -3.54
C HIS A 235 -0.97 10.22 -4.43
N GLN A 236 -0.75 9.16 -5.21
CA GLN A 236 -1.68 8.66 -6.22
C GLN A 236 -1.72 7.14 -6.24
N GLY A 237 -2.55 6.59 -7.12
CA GLY A 237 -2.72 5.15 -7.26
C GLY A 237 -3.52 4.52 -6.13
N VAL A 238 -3.51 3.21 -6.07
CA VAL A 238 -4.32 2.43 -5.12
C VAL A 238 -3.99 2.77 -3.65
N ASN A 239 -2.71 3.01 -3.35
CA ASN A 239 -2.25 3.31 -1.99
C ASN A 239 -2.21 4.81 -1.68
N VAL A 240 -2.66 5.66 -2.59
CA VAL A 240 -2.52 7.12 -2.44
C VAL A 240 -1.05 7.44 -2.08
N GLY A 241 -0.14 6.88 -2.86
CA GLY A 241 1.30 6.83 -2.64
C GLY A 241 1.82 5.42 -2.89
N GLY A 242 3.05 5.15 -2.51
CA GLY A 242 3.65 3.81 -2.61
C GLY A 242 4.14 3.41 -4.00
N ASN A 243 4.03 4.29 -5.00
CA ASN A 243 4.27 3.92 -6.40
C ASN A 243 5.30 4.81 -7.11
N LEU A 244 5.99 5.69 -6.39
CA LEU A 244 7.09 6.48 -6.94
C LEU A 244 8.08 6.91 -5.85
N PHE A 245 9.20 7.44 -6.27
CA PHE A 245 10.23 7.99 -5.40
C PHE A 245 10.27 9.51 -5.53
N GLU A 246 10.56 10.20 -4.43
CA GLU A 246 10.70 11.64 -4.44
C GLU A 246 11.74 12.10 -3.43
N LYS A 247 12.41 13.18 -3.74
CA LYS A 247 13.34 13.84 -2.82
C LYS A 247 12.56 14.53 -1.72
N VAL A 248 12.94 14.26 -0.48
CA VAL A 248 12.33 14.91 0.69
C VAL A 248 12.83 16.36 0.78
N GLY A 249 11.89 17.31 0.86
CA GLY A 249 12.22 18.72 1.02
C GLY A 249 12.68 19.36 -0.27
N ILE A 250 11.83 19.37 -1.31
CA ILE A 250 12.14 19.98 -2.61
C ILE A 250 12.32 21.50 -2.46
N PHE A 251 11.43 22.17 -1.76
CA PHE A 251 11.43 23.63 -1.61
C PHE A 251 12.08 24.08 -0.31
N VAL A 252 11.77 23.38 0.78
CA VAL A 252 12.30 23.72 2.11
C VAL A 252 12.62 22.41 2.83
N THR A 253 13.77 22.34 3.49
CA THR A 253 14.16 21.18 4.28
C THR A 253 13.20 20.99 5.46
N ILE A 254 12.75 19.77 5.67
CA ILE A 254 11.98 19.42 6.87
C ILE A 254 12.96 19.42 8.06
N PRO A 255 12.63 20.06 9.19
CA PRO A 255 13.54 20.12 10.33
C PRO A 255 14.01 18.72 10.74
N ASN A 256 15.30 18.60 11.01
CA ASN A 256 15.99 17.39 11.43
C ASN A 256 16.02 16.27 10.37
N LYS A 257 15.67 16.57 9.12
CA LYS A 257 15.74 15.61 8.01
C LYS A 257 16.95 15.88 7.11
N VAL A 258 17.62 14.81 6.73
CA VAL A 258 18.63 14.87 5.67
C VAL A 258 17.90 14.79 4.33
N ALA A 259 18.38 15.58 3.36
CA ALA A 259 17.81 15.49 2.00
C ALA A 259 18.14 14.12 1.42
N GLU A 260 17.12 13.32 1.19
CA GLU A 260 17.25 11.98 0.62
C GLU A 260 16.07 11.68 -0.28
N VAL A 261 16.21 10.67 -1.12
CA VAL A 261 15.13 10.19 -1.97
C VAL A 261 14.44 9.02 -1.24
N LEU A 262 13.16 9.17 -1.00
CA LEU A 262 12.36 8.13 -0.34
C LEU A 262 11.24 7.67 -1.27
N ARG A 263 10.74 6.46 -1.01
CA ARG A 263 9.49 6.03 -1.61
C ARG A 263 8.37 6.89 -1.00
N VAL A 264 7.54 7.47 -1.84
CA VAL A 264 6.40 8.27 -1.37
C VAL A 264 5.49 7.34 -0.55
N PRO A 265 5.26 7.62 0.73
CA PRO A 265 4.49 6.70 1.56
C PRO A 265 3.01 6.68 1.20
N SER A 266 2.36 5.55 1.48
CA SER A 266 0.91 5.43 1.38
C SER A 266 0.22 6.41 2.33
N LEU A 267 -0.88 7.00 1.89
CA LEU A 267 -1.76 7.79 2.77
C LEU A 267 -3.01 6.99 3.18
N ARG A 268 -3.14 5.72 2.72
CA ARG A 268 -4.20 4.86 3.23
C ARG A 268 -4.04 4.69 4.74
N ASN A 269 -5.14 4.88 5.46
CA ASN A 269 -5.20 4.77 6.93
C ASN A 269 -4.37 5.82 7.68
N VAL A 270 -3.89 6.87 6.99
CA VAL A 270 -2.94 7.83 7.57
C VAL A 270 -3.49 8.51 8.84
N ALA A 271 -4.80 8.71 8.93
CA ALA A 271 -5.42 9.34 10.10
C ALA A 271 -5.23 8.54 11.40
N VAL A 272 -4.92 7.25 11.31
CA VAL A 272 -4.77 6.37 12.48
C VAL A 272 -3.36 5.77 12.60
N THR A 273 -2.36 6.33 11.88
CA THR A 273 -0.99 5.80 11.90
C THR A 273 0.04 6.82 12.43
N ALA A 274 -0.40 7.72 13.31
CA ALA A 274 0.54 8.62 14.00
C ALA A 274 1.56 7.79 14.81
N PRO A 275 2.80 8.28 14.99
CA PRO A 275 3.37 9.53 14.52
C PRO A 275 3.87 9.47 13.08
N TYR A 276 4.16 10.61 12.49
CA TYR A 276 4.35 10.78 11.04
C TYR A 276 5.81 10.98 10.64
N PHE A 277 6.07 10.76 9.36
CA PHE A 277 7.37 10.76 8.69
C PHE A 277 8.22 9.54 9.06
N ASP A 278 9.30 9.37 8.33
CA ASP A 278 10.16 8.19 8.43
C ASP A 278 10.84 8.02 9.79
N ASP A 279 10.95 9.08 10.56
CA ASP A 279 11.52 9.04 11.92
C ASP A 279 10.44 9.09 13.03
N GLY A 280 9.17 9.22 12.64
CA GLY A 280 8.08 9.39 13.60
C GLY A 280 8.17 10.70 14.38
N GLY A 281 8.81 11.72 13.79
CA GLY A 281 9.11 12.96 14.49
C GLY A 281 7.94 13.94 14.64
N ILE A 282 6.83 13.69 13.93
CA ILE A 282 5.68 14.61 13.92
C ILE A 282 4.46 13.87 14.49
N ALA A 283 3.92 14.43 15.57
CA ALA A 283 2.89 13.76 16.36
C ALA A 283 1.48 13.83 15.76
N THR A 284 1.18 14.89 14.97
CA THR A 284 -0.20 15.14 14.53
C THR A 284 -0.30 15.26 13.01
N LEU A 285 -1.43 14.80 12.46
CA LEU A 285 -1.68 14.85 11.02
C LEU A 285 -1.76 16.30 10.49
N PRO A 286 -2.42 17.25 11.17
CA PRO A 286 -2.40 18.64 10.70
C PRO A 286 -0.98 19.21 10.55
N GLU A 287 -0.09 18.93 11.50
CA GLU A 287 1.30 19.39 11.41
C GLU A 287 2.04 18.71 10.26
N ALA A 288 1.81 17.40 10.06
CA ALA A 288 2.41 16.67 8.94
C ALA A 288 1.96 17.27 7.59
N VAL A 289 0.68 17.59 7.45
CA VAL A 289 0.13 18.23 6.24
C VAL A 289 0.78 19.61 6.03
N ARG A 290 0.88 20.41 7.08
CA ARG A 290 1.48 21.74 7.01
C ARG A 290 2.93 21.67 6.53
N LEU A 291 3.72 20.80 7.16
CA LEU A 291 5.13 20.65 6.82
C LEU A 291 5.33 20.09 5.40
N MET A 292 4.48 19.12 5.02
CA MET A 292 4.56 18.54 3.68
C MET A 292 4.27 19.60 2.59
N ALA A 293 3.24 20.43 2.80
CA ALA A 293 2.90 21.50 1.86
C ALA A 293 4.06 22.49 1.69
N ARG A 294 4.71 22.87 2.79
CA ARG A 294 5.88 23.76 2.73
C ARG A 294 7.06 23.09 2.05
N ALA A 295 7.38 21.86 2.46
CA ALA A 295 8.60 21.19 2.05
C ALA A 295 8.52 20.70 0.59
N GLN A 296 7.40 20.14 0.17
CA GLN A 296 7.29 19.50 -1.14
C GLN A 296 6.65 20.39 -2.20
N LEU A 297 5.84 21.38 -1.80
CA LEU A 297 5.07 22.21 -2.74
C LEU A 297 5.41 23.71 -2.63
N GLY A 298 6.21 24.11 -1.64
CA GLY A 298 6.54 25.51 -1.41
C GLY A 298 5.30 26.33 -1.04
N ARG A 299 4.31 25.73 -0.37
CA ARG A 299 3.03 26.38 -0.09
C ARG A 299 2.78 26.53 1.40
N GLU A 300 2.35 27.73 1.78
CA GLU A 300 1.80 27.97 3.12
C GLU A 300 0.29 27.81 3.06
N LEU A 301 -0.22 26.87 3.85
CA LEU A 301 -1.66 26.61 3.89
C LEU A 301 -2.29 27.32 5.09
N THR A 302 -3.50 27.84 4.90
CA THR A 302 -4.29 28.37 6.01
C THR A 302 -4.77 27.22 6.90
N PRO A 303 -5.14 27.50 8.17
CA PRO A 303 -5.73 26.46 9.03
C PRO A 303 -6.92 25.77 8.39
N ALA A 304 -7.83 26.52 7.76
CA ALA A 304 -9.00 25.95 7.10
C ALA A 304 -8.61 25.00 5.95
N GLN A 305 -7.57 25.31 5.20
CA GLN A 305 -7.07 24.43 4.14
C GLN A 305 -6.49 23.15 4.73
N ILE A 306 -5.72 23.26 5.82
CA ILE A 306 -5.19 22.08 6.53
C ILE A 306 -6.34 21.20 7.03
N ASP A 307 -7.34 21.80 7.68
CA ASP A 307 -8.50 21.07 8.21
C ASP A 307 -9.25 20.34 7.10
N GLY A 308 -9.42 20.98 5.94
CA GLY A 308 -10.07 20.36 4.78
C GLY A 308 -9.32 19.14 4.28
N ILE A 309 -7.99 19.27 4.12
CA ILE A 309 -7.15 18.15 3.68
C ILE A 309 -7.19 17.02 4.73
N VAL A 310 -7.09 17.34 6.02
CA VAL A 310 -7.15 16.35 7.10
C VAL A 310 -8.51 15.63 7.09
N ALA A 311 -9.61 16.36 6.85
CA ALA A 311 -10.93 15.75 6.74
C ALA A 311 -10.97 14.73 5.58
N PHE A 312 -10.44 15.10 4.41
CA PHE A 312 -10.31 14.16 3.29
C PHE A 312 -9.45 12.93 3.69
N LEU A 313 -8.28 13.15 4.27
CA LEU A 313 -7.38 12.06 4.66
C LEU A 313 -8.05 11.09 5.63
N GLY A 314 -8.95 11.58 6.49
CA GLY A 314 -9.75 10.74 7.38
C GLY A 314 -10.64 9.74 6.63
N THR A 315 -11.09 10.10 5.42
CA THR A 315 -11.93 9.21 4.61
C THR A 315 -11.18 8.01 4.03
N LEU A 316 -9.84 8.03 4.08
CA LEU A 316 -8.98 6.96 3.57
C LEU A 316 -8.78 5.81 4.58
N THR A 317 -9.40 5.90 5.76
CA THR A 317 -9.34 4.83 6.78
C THR A 317 -10.31 3.71 6.36
N GLY A 318 -9.76 2.53 6.13
CA GLY A 318 -10.55 1.38 5.70
C GLY A 318 -10.89 0.44 6.85
N THR A 319 -11.38 -0.76 6.48
CA THR A 319 -11.79 -1.79 7.45
C THR A 319 -10.94 -3.04 7.27
N TYR A 320 -10.74 -3.75 8.36
CA TYR A 320 -10.11 -5.08 8.33
C TYR A 320 -10.96 -6.03 9.16
N GLU A 321 -11.32 -7.16 8.57
CA GLU A 321 -12.22 -8.15 9.20
C GLU A 321 -13.50 -7.50 9.76
N GLY A 322 -14.09 -6.60 8.96
CA GLY A 322 -15.36 -5.95 9.29
C GLY A 322 -15.27 -4.82 10.32
N ARG A 323 -14.07 -4.47 10.76
CA ARG A 323 -13.88 -3.40 11.77
C ARG A 323 -13.06 -2.26 11.18
N PRO A 324 -13.49 -1.01 11.36
CA PRO A 324 -12.66 0.13 10.99
C PRO A 324 -11.33 0.10 11.77
N LEU A 325 -10.25 0.49 11.10
CA LEU A 325 -8.96 0.60 11.79
C LEU A 325 -9.00 1.73 12.81
N THR A 326 -8.25 1.55 13.88
CA THR A 326 -8.10 2.54 14.97
C THR A 326 -6.62 2.85 15.19
N ALA A 327 -6.36 4.00 15.79
CA ALA A 327 -4.97 4.33 16.17
C ALA A 327 -4.48 3.34 17.26
N PRO A 328 -3.19 2.97 17.23
CA PRO A 328 -2.65 2.17 18.32
C PRO A 328 -2.65 2.98 19.61
N PRO A 329 -2.77 2.32 20.76
CA PRO A 329 -2.73 3.04 22.03
C PRO A 329 -1.38 3.73 22.21
N PRO A 330 -1.33 4.86 22.91
CA PRO A 330 -0.07 5.56 23.12
C PRO A 330 0.95 4.68 23.83
N PRO A 331 2.25 4.92 23.60
CA PRO A 331 3.30 4.14 24.27
C PRO A 331 3.14 4.15 25.79
N GLY A 332 3.26 3.00 26.41
CA GLY A 332 3.11 2.84 27.86
C GLY A 332 1.69 2.59 28.34
N ALA A 333 0.69 2.68 27.45
CA ALA A 333 -0.66 2.27 27.81
C ALA A 333 -0.72 0.73 27.94
N ALA A 334 -1.44 0.25 28.94
CA ALA A 334 -1.62 -1.20 29.09
C ALA A 334 -2.42 -1.74 27.90
N SER A 335 -2.00 -2.89 27.38
CA SER A 335 -2.77 -3.59 26.36
C SER A 335 -4.11 -4.02 26.96
N GLN A 336 -5.13 -4.20 26.12
CA GLN A 336 -6.43 -4.69 26.58
C GLN A 336 -6.32 -6.08 27.24
N ASP A 337 -5.22 -6.80 26.97
CA ASP A 337 -4.93 -8.10 27.53
C ASP A 337 -4.05 -8.03 28.80
N GLY A 338 -3.83 -6.83 29.34
CA GLY A 338 -3.10 -6.62 30.60
C GLY A 338 -1.59 -6.82 30.50
N LYS A 339 -1.02 -6.94 29.31
CA LYS A 339 0.44 -7.06 29.13
C LYS A 339 1.01 -5.72 28.65
N PRO A 340 2.19 -5.31 29.18
CA PRO A 340 2.81 -4.08 28.69
C PRO A 340 3.16 -4.23 27.19
N GLN A 341 2.89 -3.20 26.43
CA GLN A 341 3.41 -3.12 25.07
C GLN A 341 4.90 -2.76 25.14
N LEU A 342 5.74 -3.64 24.60
CA LEU A 342 7.18 -3.45 24.53
C LEU A 342 7.55 -2.43 23.44
#